data_f0cf18d145437e1ea31ff0c25822ea57
#
_entry.id   f0cf18d145437e1ea31ff0c25822ea57
#
_cell.length_a   1.000
_cell.length_b   1.000
_cell.length_c   1.000
_cell.angle_alpha   90.00
_cell.angle_beta   90.00
_cell.angle_gamma   90.00
#
_symmetry.space_group_name_H-M   'P 1'
#
loop_
_entity.id
_entity.type
_entity.pdbx_description
1 polymer ?
#
loop_
_entity_poly.entity_id
_entity_poly.type
_entity_poly.pdbx_seq_one_letter_code
_entity_poly.pdbx_strand_id
1 'polypeptide(L)'
;MRRGYCLHDDDKEILIPIMEGIIWRLEAGDIDNIELSIINLGPSQFMLLLECLGYEWDTSGWAQNTWHYKKEGHPSLTLYYCGYDGEITLSLKEVENK
;
A
#
# COMPACT_ATOMS: atom_id res chain seq x y z
N MET A 1 9.29 -15.65 -16.76
CA MET A 1 9.04 -15.20 -16.22
C MET A 1 8.14 -14.95 -15.62
N ARG A 2 7.76 -14.75 -15.16
CA ARG A 2 7.05 -14.47 -14.61
C ARG A 2 6.63 -13.57 -14.28
N ARG A 3 6.02 -13.20 -14.05
CA ARG A 3 5.70 -12.44 -13.87
C ARG A 3 5.02 -11.75 -13.10
N GLY A 4 4.65 -11.15 -12.80
CA GLY A 4 3.94 -10.08 -12.33
C GLY A 4 3.40 -10.16 -10.94
N TYR A 5 3.35 -11.28 -10.36
CA TYR A 5 2.72 -11.43 -9.06
C TYR A 5 3.68 -11.55 -7.91
N CYS A 6 4.95 -11.57 -8.20
CA CYS A 6 5.91 -11.62 -7.11
C CYS A 6 7.01 -10.62 -7.36
N LEU A 7 7.73 -10.33 -6.29
CA LEU A 7 8.85 -9.41 -6.34
C LEU A 7 10.12 -10.19 -6.16
N HIS A 8 11.14 -9.80 -6.91
CA HIS A 8 12.46 -10.35 -6.71
C HIS A 8 13.05 -9.82 -5.41
N ASP A 9 13.96 -10.58 -4.82
CA ASP A 9 14.58 -10.15 -3.59
C ASP A 9 15.33 -8.83 -3.75
N ASP A 10 15.96 -8.64 -4.91
CA ASP A 10 16.65 -7.38 -5.16
C ASP A 10 15.69 -6.20 -5.15
N ASP A 11 14.53 -6.39 -5.74
CA ASP A 11 13.52 -5.32 -5.77
C ASP A 11 13.02 -5.03 -4.36
N LYS A 12 12.85 -6.07 -3.56
CA LYS A 12 12.40 -5.87 -2.18
C LYS A 12 13.41 -5.06 -1.39
N GLU A 13 14.69 -5.32 -1.58
CA GLU A 13 15.71 -4.58 -0.85
C GLU A 13 15.65 -3.09 -1.13
N ILE A 14 15.29 -2.73 -2.37
CA ILE A 14 15.19 -1.34 -2.75
C ILE A 14 13.86 -0.74 -2.32
N LEU A 15 12.77 -1.49 -2.53
CA LEU A 15 11.44 -0.93 -2.40
C LEU A 15 10.93 -0.91 -0.97
N ILE A 16 11.36 -1.86 -0.13
CA ILE A 16 10.88 -1.89 1.25
C ILE A 16 11.28 -0.62 2.00
N PRO A 17 12.53 -0.15 1.94
CA PRO A 17 12.86 1.12 2.60
C PRO A 17 12.08 2.30 2.05
N ILE A 18 11.82 2.30 0.74
CA ILE A 18 11.04 3.38 0.14
C ILE A 18 9.62 3.38 0.69
N MET A 19 9.01 2.20 0.76
CA MET A 19 7.66 2.08 1.30
C MET A 19 7.61 2.45 2.78
N GLU A 20 8.63 2.07 3.53
CA GLU A 20 8.69 2.44 4.95
C GLU A 20 8.71 3.95 5.10
N GLY A 21 9.51 4.62 4.27
CA GLY A 21 9.58 6.08 4.32
C GLY A 21 8.26 6.74 3.96
N ILE A 22 7.58 6.19 2.97
CA ILE A 22 6.28 6.71 2.56
C ILE A 22 5.26 6.55 3.69
N ILE A 23 5.22 5.38 4.29
CA ILE A 23 4.27 5.10 5.36
C ILE A 23 4.56 6.00 6.56
N TRP A 24 5.85 6.21 6.86
CA TRP A 24 6.22 7.06 7.97
C TRP A 24 5.70 8.48 7.77
N ARG A 25 5.78 8.98 6.54
CA ARG A 25 5.29 10.33 6.25
C ARG A 25 3.77 10.42 6.36
N LEU A 26 3.08 9.36 5.95
CA LEU A 26 1.64 9.31 6.12
C LEU A 26 1.27 9.32 7.59
N GLU A 27 1.97 8.52 8.39
CA GLU A 27 1.67 8.44 9.82
C GLU A 27 2.00 9.74 10.53
N ALA A 28 3.03 10.43 10.08
CA ALA A 28 3.41 11.71 10.67
C ALA A 28 2.51 12.85 10.26
N GLY A 29 1.65 12.64 9.26
CA GLY A 29 0.76 13.70 8.81
C GLY A 29 1.39 14.64 7.81
N ASP A 30 2.60 14.33 7.33
CA ASP A 30 3.27 15.17 6.34
C ASP A 30 2.54 15.16 5.00
N ILE A 31 1.95 14.03 4.67
CA ILE A 31 1.17 13.91 3.43
C ILE A 31 -0.11 13.18 3.75
N ASP A 32 -1.16 13.46 2.99
CA ASP A 32 -2.45 12.81 3.18
C ASP A 32 -2.56 11.53 2.38
N ASN A 33 -1.93 11.50 1.22
CA ASN A 33 -1.91 10.34 0.36
C ASN A 33 -0.74 10.49 -0.59
N ILE A 34 -0.42 9.40 -1.27
CA ILE A 34 0.64 9.44 -2.26
C ILE A 34 0.28 8.54 -3.42
N GLU A 35 0.56 8.99 -4.61
CA GLU A 35 0.35 8.21 -5.80
C GLU A 35 1.59 7.38 -6.08
N LEU A 36 1.40 6.06 -6.21
CA LEU A 36 2.50 5.13 -6.34
C LEU A 36 2.75 4.69 -7.79
N SER A 37 1.94 5.13 -8.73
CA SER A 37 2.06 4.67 -10.11
C SER A 37 3.43 4.96 -10.71
N ILE A 38 4.10 5.97 -10.20
CA ILE A 38 5.40 6.35 -10.72
C ILE A 38 6.44 5.26 -10.50
N ILE A 39 6.19 4.37 -9.54
CA ILE A 39 7.14 3.29 -9.24
C ILE A 39 7.03 2.15 -10.25
N ASN A 40 5.96 2.14 -11.03
CA ASN A 40 5.78 1.18 -12.12
C ASN A 40 5.62 -0.25 -11.63
N LEU A 41 4.81 -0.40 -10.59
CA LEU A 41 4.43 -1.71 -10.07
C LEU A 41 2.92 -1.83 -10.13
N GLY A 42 2.44 -3.06 -10.20
CA GLY A 42 1.02 -3.31 -10.12
C GLY A 42 0.52 -3.33 -8.68
N PRO A 43 -0.80 -3.28 -8.49
CA PRO A 43 -1.33 -3.26 -7.13
C PRO A 43 -0.96 -4.51 -6.32
N SER A 44 -0.92 -5.68 -6.94
CA SER A 44 -0.58 -6.88 -6.17
C SER A 44 0.85 -6.84 -5.65
N GLN A 45 1.74 -6.16 -6.36
CA GLN A 45 3.12 -6.05 -5.91
C GLN A 45 3.22 -5.11 -4.72
N PHE A 46 2.44 -4.02 -4.71
CA PHE A 46 2.39 -3.16 -3.54
C PHE A 46 1.79 -3.88 -2.35
N MET A 47 0.80 -4.75 -2.60
CA MET A 47 0.23 -5.55 -1.53
C MET A 47 1.28 -6.45 -0.91
N LEU A 48 2.13 -7.05 -1.73
CA LEU A 48 3.22 -7.88 -1.21
C LEU A 48 4.19 -7.06 -0.38
N LEU A 49 4.50 -5.84 -0.81
CA LEU A 49 5.40 -4.99 -0.05
C LEU A 49 4.82 -4.65 1.32
N LEU A 50 3.53 -4.36 1.37
CA LEU A 50 2.89 -4.07 2.65
C LEU A 50 2.94 -5.28 3.57
N GLU A 51 2.74 -6.47 3.01
CA GLU A 51 2.84 -7.69 3.80
C GLU A 51 4.25 -7.91 4.31
N CYS A 52 5.24 -7.59 3.50
CA CYS A 52 6.64 -7.69 3.93
C CYS A 52 6.93 -6.77 5.09
N LEU A 53 6.21 -5.67 5.19
CA LEU A 53 6.39 -4.71 6.27
C LEU A 53 5.59 -5.05 7.51
N GLY A 54 4.87 -6.16 7.49
CA GLY A 54 4.13 -6.62 8.65
C GLY A 54 2.66 -6.27 8.66
N TYR A 55 2.18 -5.68 7.59
CA TYR A 55 0.75 -5.36 7.49
C TYR A 55 -0.03 -6.58 7.05
N GLU A 56 -1.27 -6.66 7.51
CA GLU A 56 -2.20 -7.72 7.14
C GLU A 56 -3.39 -7.13 6.41
N TRP A 57 -3.84 -7.85 5.41
CA TRP A 57 -5.03 -7.45 4.67
C TRP A 57 -6.23 -7.58 5.58
N ASP A 58 -6.92 -6.47 5.78
CA ASP A 58 -8.13 -6.43 6.60
C ASP A 58 -9.33 -6.71 5.70
N THR A 59 -9.88 -7.90 5.82
CA THR A 59 -10.98 -8.31 4.97
C THR A 59 -12.35 -8.04 5.58
N SER A 60 -12.39 -7.34 6.71
CA SER A 60 -13.66 -7.07 7.38
C SER A 60 -14.55 -6.12 6.57
N GLY A 61 -13.95 -5.28 5.75
CA GLY A 61 -14.70 -4.44 4.83
C GLY A 61 -14.26 -4.72 3.41
N TRP A 62 -15.17 -4.53 2.48
CA TRP A 62 -14.84 -4.79 1.10
C TRP A 62 -15.29 -3.64 0.22
N ALA A 63 -14.42 -3.22 -0.67
CA ALA A 63 -14.76 -2.25 -1.68
C ALA A 63 -13.96 -2.59 -2.93
N GLN A 64 -14.55 -2.33 -4.08
CA GLN A 64 -13.91 -2.69 -5.34
C GLN A 64 -12.64 -1.89 -5.52
N ASN A 65 -11.57 -2.57 -5.88
CA ASN A 65 -10.27 -1.95 -6.15
C ASN A 65 -9.71 -1.20 -4.96
N THR A 66 -10.14 -1.57 -3.76
CA THR A 66 -9.67 -0.93 -2.53
C THR A 66 -9.29 -2.01 -1.53
N TRP A 67 -8.11 -1.88 -0.96
CA TRP A 67 -7.63 -2.86 0.01
C TRP A 67 -7.20 -2.11 1.26
N HIS A 68 -7.65 -2.60 2.41
CA HIS A 68 -7.30 -2.03 3.69
C HIS A 68 -6.29 -2.94 4.36
N TYR A 69 -5.28 -2.33 4.96
CA TYR A 69 -4.22 -3.07 5.64
C TYR A 69 -4.06 -2.55 7.04
N LYS A 70 -3.77 -3.45 7.95
CA LYS A 70 -3.64 -3.09 9.36
C LYS A 70 -2.37 -3.69 9.92
N LYS A 71 -1.82 -3.02 10.91
CA LYS A 71 -0.65 -3.46 11.62
C LYS A 71 -0.76 -2.98 13.05
N GLU A 72 -0.50 -3.87 13.99
CA GLU A 72 -0.65 -3.53 15.40
C GLU A 72 0.26 -2.36 15.76
N GLY A 73 -0.31 -1.38 16.46
CA GLY A 73 0.44 -0.22 16.87
C GLY A 73 0.60 0.86 15.81
N HIS A 74 -0.05 0.67 14.67
CA HIS A 74 0.05 1.62 13.56
C HIS A 74 -1.33 1.93 13.01
N PRO A 75 -1.49 3.12 12.43
CA PRO A 75 -2.75 3.41 11.72
C PRO A 75 -2.93 2.47 10.55
N SER A 76 -4.18 2.18 10.24
CA SER A 76 -4.50 1.34 9.10
C SER A 76 -4.26 2.11 7.80
N LEU A 77 -3.97 1.37 6.75
CA LEU A 77 -3.67 1.94 5.44
C LEU A 77 -4.72 1.53 4.43
N THR A 78 -4.93 2.35 3.43
CA THR A 78 -5.79 2.04 2.31
C THR A 78 -4.98 2.11 1.04
N LEU A 79 -5.02 1.02 0.27
CA LEU A 79 -4.41 0.96 -1.05
C LEU A 79 -5.55 0.97 -2.06
N TYR A 80 -5.54 1.94 -2.95
CA TYR A 80 -6.60 2.10 -3.93
C TYR A 80 -6.01 2.04 -5.33
N TYR A 81 -6.67 1.29 -6.20
CA TYR A 81 -6.27 1.16 -7.59
C TYR A 81 -7.40 1.66 -8.48
N CYS A 82 -7.12 2.65 -9.27
CA CYS A 82 -8.08 3.15 -10.26
C CYS A 82 -7.80 2.45 -11.58
N GLY A 83 -8.66 1.50 -11.92
CA GLY A 83 -8.44 0.73 -13.15
C GLY A 83 -8.66 1.55 -14.41
N TYR A 84 -9.27 2.71 -14.25
CA TYR A 84 -9.57 3.55 -15.40
C TYR A 84 -8.33 4.20 -15.97
N ASP A 85 -7.48 4.73 -15.10
CA ASP A 85 -6.26 5.39 -15.54
C ASP A 85 -5.00 4.78 -14.96
N GLY A 86 -5.12 3.70 -14.22
CA GLY A 86 -3.97 2.98 -13.70
C GLY A 86 -3.34 3.59 -12.47
N GLU A 87 -3.97 4.58 -11.87
CA GLU A 87 -3.43 5.21 -10.67
C GLU A 87 -3.52 4.28 -9.46
N ILE A 88 -2.45 4.24 -8.70
CA ILE A 88 -2.41 3.51 -7.44
C ILE A 88 -2.10 4.51 -6.35
N THR A 89 -2.95 4.56 -5.33
CA THR A 89 -2.82 5.55 -4.27
C THR A 89 -2.76 4.84 -2.92
N LEU A 90 -1.88 5.31 -2.07
CA LEU A 90 -1.77 4.83 -0.70
C LEU A 90 -2.09 5.98 0.25
N SER A 91 -2.92 5.70 1.25
CA SER A 91 -3.30 6.71 2.23
C SER A 91 -3.59 6.02 3.55
N LEU A 92 -3.70 6.80 4.60
CA LEU A 92 -4.21 6.26 5.86
C LEU A 92 -5.69 5.99 5.71
N LYS A 93 -6.14 4.90 6.31
CA LYS A 93 -7.57 4.61 6.32
C LYS A 93 -8.25 5.59 7.25
N GLU A 94 -9.26 6.26 6.74
CA GLU A 94 -9.98 7.22 7.54
C GLU A 94 -10.79 6.50 8.60
N VAL A 95 -10.81 7.08 9.78
CA VAL A 95 -11.61 6.57 10.87
C VAL A 95 -12.98 7.20 10.79
N GLU A 96 -13.99 6.36 10.76
CA GLU A 96 -15.36 6.85 10.75
C GLU A 96 -15.73 7.28 12.15
N ASN A 97 -16.03 8.54 12.30
CA ASN A 97 -16.40 9.09 13.59
C ASN A 97 -17.84 9.45 13.59
N LYS A 98 -18.61 8.50 13.91
CA LYS A 98 -20.02 8.88 13.88
C LYS A 98 -20.74 8.55 15.11
#